data_0d23f68758410cffabe943519a829309
#
_entry.id   0d23f68758410cffabe943519a829309
#
_cell.length_a   1.000
_cell.length_b   1.000
_cell.length_c   1.000
_cell.angle_alpha   90.00
_cell.angle_beta   90.00
_cell.angle_gamma   90.00
#
_symmetry.space_group_name_H-M   'P 1'
#
loop_
_entity.id
_entity.type
_entity.pdbx_description
1 polymer ?
#
loop_
_entity_poly.entity_id
_entity_poly.type
_entity_poly.pdbx_seq_one_letter_code
_entity_poly.pdbx_strand_id
1 'polypeptide(L)'
;MLDKSQLSADIAKSNQDAEIAKFDALAQEWRDPNGKFKHVLAFNSTRLMAIENAIAVHFQRDLNQDIPFQGLNILDIGCGVGLLCEPLASQGADVTGIDASGHNITLAQRHAQKWSIKVDYKHCLAQDLIGNEPQYDVVLNTEVIEHVDDQQLLVDTCCRLLKPSGLLVMATLNRTLKSYIVGIIGAEYIMKYLPKGTHDWNYFVKPQEITSMIAPHGLETITVEGMSFNPLTGQWKITDKPDVNYLLYALKTTD
;
A
#
# COMPACT_ATOMS: atom_id res chain seq x y z
N MET A 1 -43.58 21.53 -25.65
CA MET A 1 -42.21 22.04 -25.73
C MET A 1 -41.41 21.29 -24.69
N LEU A 2 -40.50 20.43 -25.10
CA LEU A 2 -39.60 19.73 -24.15
C LEU A 2 -38.65 20.77 -23.59
N ASP A 3 -38.60 20.87 -22.26
CA ASP A 3 -37.72 21.81 -21.55
C ASP A 3 -36.26 21.36 -21.71
N LYS A 4 -35.47 22.11 -22.46
CA LYS A 4 -34.06 21.81 -22.71
C LYS A 4 -33.21 21.78 -21.44
N SER A 5 -33.65 22.44 -20.37
CA SER A 5 -32.95 22.44 -19.07
C SER A 5 -33.13 21.12 -18.33
N GLN A 6 -34.32 20.52 -18.39
CA GLN A 6 -34.57 19.18 -17.84
C GLN A 6 -33.82 18.10 -18.61
N LEU A 7 -33.80 18.18 -19.95
CA LEU A 7 -33.08 17.22 -20.79
C LEU A 7 -31.55 17.25 -20.54
N SER A 8 -30.96 18.42 -20.35
CA SER A 8 -29.53 18.56 -20.02
C SER A 8 -29.21 18.08 -18.60
N ALA A 9 -30.10 18.27 -17.62
CA ALA A 9 -29.97 17.76 -16.28
C ALA A 9 -30.09 16.22 -16.23
N ASP A 10 -31.01 15.63 -17.00
CA ASP A 10 -31.18 14.18 -17.08
C ASP A 10 -30.00 13.51 -17.79
N ILE A 11 -29.43 14.11 -18.84
CA ILE A 11 -28.22 13.63 -19.51
C ILE A 11 -27.01 13.71 -18.57
N ALA A 12 -26.83 14.80 -17.85
CA ALA A 12 -25.75 14.97 -16.88
C ALA A 12 -25.84 13.94 -15.73
N LYS A 13 -27.04 13.67 -15.22
CA LYS A 13 -27.30 12.66 -14.21
C LYS A 13 -27.04 11.25 -14.74
N SER A 14 -27.49 10.93 -15.96
CA SER A 14 -27.25 9.64 -16.62
C SER A 14 -25.75 9.38 -16.83
N ASN A 15 -24.97 10.42 -17.21
CA ASN A 15 -23.53 10.30 -17.37
C ASN A 15 -22.84 10.08 -16.01
N GLN A 16 -23.28 10.76 -14.97
CA GLN A 16 -22.77 10.59 -13.61
C GLN A 16 -23.08 9.18 -13.07
N ASP A 17 -24.28 8.67 -13.28
CA ASP A 17 -24.67 7.31 -12.86
C ASP A 17 -23.87 6.24 -13.61
N ALA A 18 -23.59 6.43 -14.90
CA ALA A 18 -22.76 5.53 -15.71
C ALA A 18 -21.28 5.55 -15.23
N GLU A 19 -20.76 6.71 -14.89
CA GLU A 19 -19.42 6.84 -14.33
C GLU A 19 -19.33 6.17 -12.95
N ILE A 20 -20.32 6.39 -12.09
CA ILE A 20 -20.45 5.71 -10.80
C ILE A 20 -20.42 4.19 -10.96
N ALA A 21 -21.25 3.64 -11.84
CA ALA A 21 -21.32 2.20 -12.08
C ALA A 21 -19.97 1.64 -12.61
N LYS A 22 -19.24 2.39 -13.44
CA LYS A 22 -17.91 2.02 -13.91
C LYS A 22 -16.89 1.95 -12.77
N PHE A 23 -16.88 2.94 -11.87
CA PHE A 23 -16.00 2.94 -10.71
C PHE A 23 -16.33 1.81 -9.74
N ASP A 24 -17.61 1.55 -9.50
CA ASP A 24 -18.03 0.45 -8.63
C ASP A 24 -17.61 -0.92 -9.20
N ALA A 25 -17.72 -1.09 -10.52
CA ALA A 25 -17.27 -2.30 -11.20
C ALA A 25 -15.76 -2.48 -11.08
N LEU A 26 -14.97 -1.42 -11.28
CA LEU A 26 -13.51 -1.45 -11.13
C LEU A 26 -13.11 -1.75 -9.69
N ALA A 27 -13.74 -1.12 -8.70
CA ALA A 27 -13.46 -1.38 -7.29
C ALA A 27 -13.74 -2.84 -6.90
N GLN A 28 -14.79 -3.45 -7.47
CA GLN A 28 -15.09 -4.87 -7.28
C GLN A 28 -14.08 -5.76 -8.00
N GLU A 29 -13.68 -5.42 -9.22
CA GLU A 29 -12.73 -6.19 -10.01
C GLU A 29 -11.35 -6.29 -9.31
N TRP A 30 -10.89 -5.22 -8.66
CA TRP A 30 -9.67 -5.22 -7.87
C TRP A 30 -9.72 -6.17 -6.65
N ARG A 31 -10.90 -6.54 -6.18
CA ARG A 31 -11.11 -7.38 -4.99
C ARG A 31 -11.72 -8.76 -5.29
N ASP A 32 -11.94 -9.09 -6.56
CA ASP A 32 -12.43 -10.41 -6.97
C ASP A 32 -11.30 -11.45 -6.84
N PRO A 33 -11.40 -12.42 -5.90
CA PRO A 33 -10.37 -13.44 -5.69
C PRO A 33 -10.25 -14.41 -6.88
N ASN A 34 -11.21 -14.43 -7.78
CA ASN A 34 -11.20 -15.24 -9.00
C ASN A 34 -10.96 -14.39 -10.26
N GLY A 35 -10.89 -13.07 -10.11
CA GLY A 35 -10.73 -12.10 -11.18
C GLY A 35 -9.30 -12.03 -11.75
N LYS A 36 -9.11 -11.05 -12.64
CA LYS A 36 -7.81 -10.80 -13.28
C LYS A 36 -6.72 -10.38 -12.29
N PHE A 37 -7.10 -9.80 -11.13
CA PHE A 37 -6.18 -9.35 -10.10
C PHE A 37 -5.93 -10.35 -8.97
N LYS A 38 -6.40 -11.61 -9.10
CA LYS A 38 -6.26 -12.66 -8.07
C LYS A 38 -4.83 -12.84 -7.54
N HIS A 39 -3.82 -12.71 -8.41
CA HIS A 39 -2.41 -12.86 -7.99
C HIS A 39 -1.91 -11.64 -7.21
N VAL A 40 -2.39 -10.45 -7.55
CA VAL A 40 -2.12 -9.21 -6.79
C VAL A 40 -2.80 -9.27 -5.43
N LEU A 41 -4.02 -9.77 -5.37
CA LEU A 41 -4.74 -9.98 -4.10
C LEU A 41 -4.02 -11.00 -3.20
N ALA A 42 -3.60 -12.13 -3.76
CA ALA A 42 -2.85 -13.15 -3.00
C ALA A 42 -1.52 -12.60 -2.48
N PHE A 43 -0.81 -11.79 -3.29
CA PHE A 43 0.39 -11.09 -2.88
C PHE A 43 0.12 -10.11 -1.72
N ASN A 44 -0.90 -9.25 -1.87
CA ASN A 44 -1.28 -8.28 -0.84
C ASN A 44 -1.76 -8.96 0.45
N SER A 45 -2.51 -10.06 0.35
CA SER A 45 -2.96 -10.83 1.52
C SER A 45 -1.78 -11.39 2.33
N THR A 46 -0.77 -11.95 1.66
CA THR A 46 0.44 -12.44 2.33
C THR A 46 1.23 -11.30 2.97
N ARG A 47 1.34 -10.16 2.28
CA ARG A 47 2.01 -8.96 2.80
C ARG A 47 1.26 -8.38 4.01
N LEU A 48 -0.07 -8.29 3.93
CA LEU A 48 -0.90 -7.82 5.03
C LEU A 48 -0.68 -8.66 6.29
N MET A 49 -0.72 -9.99 6.19
CA MET A 49 -0.47 -10.88 7.33
C MET A 49 0.91 -10.64 7.98
N ALA A 50 1.94 -10.39 7.18
CA ALA A 50 3.27 -10.07 7.70
C ALA A 50 3.29 -8.71 8.42
N ILE A 51 2.63 -7.70 7.86
CA ILE A 51 2.48 -6.36 8.46
C ILE A 51 1.71 -6.46 9.79
N GLU A 52 0.57 -7.15 9.80
CA GLU A 52 -0.26 -7.37 11.00
C GLU A 52 0.54 -8.03 12.13
N ASN A 53 1.31 -9.07 11.81
CA ASN A 53 2.17 -9.74 12.77
C ASN A 53 3.25 -8.79 13.32
N ALA A 54 3.90 -7.99 12.46
CA ALA A 54 4.92 -7.04 12.89
C ALA A 54 4.33 -5.95 13.81
N ILE A 55 3.16 -5.41 13.47
CA ILE A 55 2.44 -4.45 14.32
C ILE A 55 2.07 -5.10 15.65
N ALA A 56 1.50 -6.31 15.64
CA ALA A 56 1.08 -7.02 16.84
C ALA A 56 2.25 -7.31 17.79
N VAL A 57 3.38 -7.77 17.27
CA VAL A 57 4.58 -8.01 18.06
C VAL A 57 5.11 -6.71 18.67
N HIS A 58 5.25 -5.66 17.86
CA HIS A 58 5.82 -4.39 18.33
C HIS A 58 4.95 -3.69 19.39
N PHE A 59 3.64 -3.59 19.14
CA PHE A 59 2.71 -2.92 20.05
C PHE A 59 2.06 -3.87 21.08
N GLN A 60 2.55 -5.12 21.20
CA GLN A 60 2.08 -6.15 22.13
C GLN A 60 0.56 -6.37 22.02
N ARG A 61 0.07 -6.57 20.78
CA ARG A 61 -1.33 -6.80 20.48
C ARG A 61 -1.61 -8.28 20.24
N ASP A 62 -2.78 -8.74 20.68
CA ASP A 62 -3.25 -10.11 20.43
C ASP A 62 -4.18 -10.14 19.22
N LEU A 63 -3.71 -10.74 18.12
CA LEU A 63 -4.46 -10.87 16.87
C LEU A 63 -5.73 -11.74 16.97
N ASN A 64 -5.94 -12.45 18.08
CA ASN A 64 -7.18 -13.20 18.31
C ASN A 64 -8.33 -12.33 18.84
N GLN A 65 -8.08 -11.06 19.16
CA GLN A 65 -9.12 -10.11 19.55
C GLN A 65 -9.83 -9.56 18.32
N ASP A 66 -11.09 -9.11 18.49
CA ASP A 66 -11.90 -8.56 17.38
C ASP A 66 -11.29 -7.27 16.81
N ILE A 67 -10.69 -6.41 17.64
CA ILE A 67 -10.10 -5.12 17.27
C ILE A 67 -8.68 -4.97 17.84
N PRO A 68 -7.71 -5.79 17.40
CA PRO A 68 -6.37 -5.84 17.97
C PRO A 68 -5.61 -4.51 17.84
N PHE A 69 -5.92 -3.70 16.83
CA PHE A 69 -5.20 -2.45 16.54
C PHE A 69 -5.91 -1.19 17.05
N GLN A 70 -6.88 -1.34 17.97
CA GLN A 70 -7.58 -0.20 18.55
C GLN A 70 -6.61 0.82 19.15
N GLY A 71 -6.80 2.10 18.75
CA GLY A 71 -6.02 3.24 19.23
C GLY A 71 -4.66 3.43 18.56
N LEU A 72 -4.32 2.61 17.54
CA LEU A 72 -3.16 2.86 16.69
C LEU A 72 -3.54 3.76 15.52
N ASN A 73 -2.72 4.79 15.26
CA ASN A 73 -2.83 5.63 14.06
C ASN A 73 -1.88 5.07 13.00
N ILE A 74 -2.41 4.68 11.86
CA ILE A 74 -1.65 4.07 10.75
C ILE A 74 -1.76 4.94 9.52
N LEU A 75 -0.62 5.26 8.90
CA LEU A 75 -0.55 5.93 7.60
C LEU A 75 -0.11 4.92 6.54
N ASP A 76 -0.86 4.83 5.45
CA ASP A 76 -0.49 4.07 4.25
C ASP A 76 -0.20 5.03 3.10
N ILE A 77 1.09 5.16 2.75
CA ILE A 77 1.58 6.05 1.68
C ILE A 77 1.60 5.26 0.38
N GLY A 78 0.83 5.74 -0.62
CA GLY A 78 0.58 5.02 -1.85
C GLY A 78 -0.46 3.90 -1.66
N CYS A 79 -1.53 4.20 -0.94
CA CYS A 79 -2.53 3.20 -0.52
C CYS A 79 -3.31 2.55 -1.69
N GLY A 80 -3.18 3.08 -2.91
CA GLY A 80 -3.90 2.59 -4.07
C GLY A 80 -5.41 2.56 -3.84
N VAL A 81 -6.02 1.41 -4.08
CA VAL A 81 -7.46 1.19 -3.87
C VAL A 81 -7.81 0.71 -2.45
N GLY A 82 -6.89 0.87 -1.48
CA GLY A 82 -7.14 0.62 -0.06
C GLY A 82 -7.06 -0.84 0.40
N LEU A 83 -6.30 -1.69 -0.31
CA LEU A 83 -6.18 -3.12 0.00
C LEU A 83 -5.55 -3.42 1.36
N LEU A 84 -4.69 -2.53 1.88
CA LEU A 84 -4.11 -2.63 3.22
C LEU A 84 -4.90 -1.80 4.23
N CYS A 85 -5.36 -0.60 3.84
CA CYS A 85 -6.06 0.31 4.73
C CYS A 85 -7.32 -0.30 5.35
N GLU A 86 -8.18 -0.91 4.53
CA GLU A 86 -9.49 -1.38 4.99
C GLU A 86 -9.43 -2.55 5.98
N PRO A 87 -8.59 -3.59 5.77
CA PRO A 87 -8.42 -4.63 6.78
C PRO A 87 -7.88 -4.11 8.11
N LEU A 88 -6.87 -3.22 8.08
CA LEU A 88 -6.31 -2.61 9.28
C LEU A 88 -7.34 -1.76 10.03
N ALA A 89 -8.14 -0.98 9.31
CA ALA A 89 -9.25 -0.20 9.89
C ALA A 89 -10.34 -1.11 10.47
N SER A 90 -10.66 -2.23 9.81
CA SER A 90 -11.63 -3.22 10.31
C SER A 90 -11.15 -3.90 11.61
N GLN A 91 -9.86 -3.92 11.85
CA GLN A 91 -9.22 -4.41 13.07
C GLN A 91 -9.04 -3.31 14.14
N GLY A 92 -9.67 -2.15 13.97
CA GLY A 92 -9.77 -1.09 14.98
C GLY A 92 -8.71 0.01 14.89
N ALA A 93 -7.83 0.00 13.90
CA ALA A 93 -6.88 1.10 13.71
C ALA A 93 -7.58 2.35 13.15
N ASP A 94 -7.10 3.54 13.53
CA ASP A 94 -7.40 4.80 12.86
C ASP A 94 -6.45 4.94 11.65
N VAL A 95 -6.99 4.66 10.44
CA VAL A 95 -6.16 4.58 9.22
C VAL A 95 -6.36 5.82 8.36
N THR A 96 -5.23 6.41 7.96
CA THR A 96 -5.14 7.41 6.89
C THR A 96 -4.48 6.77 5.68
N GLY A 97 -5.13 6.78 4.53
CA GLY A 97 -4.57 6.31 3.26
C GLY A 97 -4.36 7.48 2.30
N ILE A 98 -3.15 7.62 1.75
CA ILE A 98 -2.87 8.66 0.75
C ILE A 98 -2.36 8.06 -0.55
N ASP A 99 -2.72 8.67 -1.66
CA ASP A 99 -2.25 8.27 -3.00
C ASP A 99 -2.17 9.49 -3.93
N ALA A 100 -1.19 9.51 -4.81
CA ALA A 100 -1.00 10.55 -5.83
C ALA A 100 -2.06 10.45 -6.95
N SER A 101 -2.77 9.33 -7.05
CA SER A 101 -3.85 9.12 -8.02
C SER A 101 -5.21 9.39 -7.40
N GLY A 102 -5.85 10.51 -7.80
CA GLY A 102 -7.24 10.80 -7.42
C GLY A 102 -8.23 9.72 -7.86
N HIS A 103 -7.91 8.98 -8.94
CA HIS A 103 -8.70 7.83 -9.39
C HIS A 103 -8.67 6.70 -8.35
N ASN A 104 -7.49 6.31 -7.86
CA ASN A 104 -7.34 5.29 -6.83
C ASN A 104 -8.08 5.68 -5.55
N ILE A 105 -7.92 6.93 -5.10
CA ILE A 105 -8.62 7.46 -3.92
C ILE A 105 -10.14 7.38 -4.08
N THR A 106 -10.66 7.74 -5.26
CA THR A 106 -12.09 7.64 -5.53
C THR A 106 -12.58 6.20 -5.43
N LEU A 107 -11.83 5.22 -5.96
CA LEU A 107 -12.15 3.79 -5.85
C LEU A 107 -12.12 3.31 -4.40
N ALA A 108 -11.08 3.69 -3.64
CA ALA A 108 -10.92 3.32 -2.24
C ALA A 108 -12.07 3.88 -1.37
N GLN A 109 -12.39 5.18 -1.52
CA GLN A 109 -13.50 5.83 -0.80
C GLN A 109 -14.84 5.14 -1.06
N ARG A 110 -15.16 4.84 -2.32
CA ARG A 110 -16.41 4.18 -2.70
C ARG A 110 -16.52 2.78 -2.11
N HIS A 111 -15.42 2.01 -2.16
CA HIS A 111 -15.43 0.67 -1.58
C HIS A 111 -15.60 0.74 -0.06
N ALA A 112 -14.84 1.57 0.64
CA ALA A 112 -14.96 1.75 2.08
C ALA A 112 -16.37 2.21 2.49
N GLN A 113 -16.97 3.14 1.76
CA GLN A 113 -18.35 3.59 1.98
C GLN A 113 -19.36 2.45 1.82
N LYS A 114 -19.24 1.65 0.76
CA LYS A 114 -20.12 0.50 0.50
C LYS A 114 -20.13 -0.52 1.63
N TRP A 115 -18.97 -0.73 2.26
CA TRP A 115 -18.80 -1.71 3.34
C TRP A 115 -18.81 -1.09 4.74
N SER A 116 -19.10 0.22 4.83
CA SER A 116 -19.10 0.98 6.09
C SER A 116 -17.80 0.88 6.88
N ILE A 117 -16.68 0.81 6.17
CA ILE A 117 -15.33 0.82 6.74
C ILE A 117 -14.84 2.26 6.85
N LYS A 118 -14.38 2.68 8.02
CA LYS A 118 -13.91 4.05 8.26
C LYS A 118 -12.41 4.15 7.98
N VAL A 119 -12.05 4.80 6.88
CA VAL A 119 -10.67 5.17 6.52
C VAL A 119 -10.65 6.61 6.04
N ASP A 120 -9.65 7.39 6.46
CA ASP A 120 -9.43 8.76 5.98
C ASP A 120 -8.56 8.73 4.72
N TYR A 121 -9.22 8.73 3.55
CA TYR A 121 -8.53 8.72 2.25
C TYR A 121 -8.30 10.12 1.70
N LYS A 122 -7.03 10.47 1.38
CA LYS A 122 -6.64 11.77 0.86
C LYS A 122 -5.88 11.65 -0.46
N HIS A 123 -6.27 12.46 -1.45
CA HIS A 123 -5.53 12.62 -2.70
C HIS A 123 -4.44 13.68 -2.48
N CYS A 124 -3.24 13.26 -2.12
CA CYS A 124 -2.10 14.13 -1.86
C CYS A 124 -0.79 13.35 -1.92
N LEU A 125 0.32 14.05 -1.93
CA LEU A 125 1.65 13.48 -1.75
C LEU A 125 2.00 13.42 -0.26
N ALA A 126 2.96 12.55 0.11
CA ALA A 126 3.38 12.39 1.51
C ALA A 126 3.93 13.70 2.10
N GLN A 127 4.64 14.50 1.30
CA GLN A 127 5.20 15.79 1.71
C GLN A 127 4.14 16.79 2.16
N ASP A 128 2.92 16.71 1.61
CA ASP A 128 1.81 17.61 1.91
C ASP A 128 1.28 17.43 3.34
N LEU A 129 1.58 16.29 3.96
CA LEU A 129 1.20 16.00 5.36
C LEU A 129 2.16 16.64 6.38
N ILE A 130 3.38 17.01 5.97
CA ILE A 130 4.39 17.53 6.89
C ILE A 130 3.94 18.86 7.48
N GLY A 131 3.82 18.91 8.83
CA GLY A 131 3.41 20.11 9.58
C GLY A 131 1.91 20.31 9.69
N ASN A 132 1.10 19.56 8.96
CA ASN A 132 -0.36 19.67 8.94
C ASN A 132 -1.07 18.49 9.61
N GLU A 133 -0.40 17.36 9.75
CA GLU A 133 -0.97 16.12 10.29
C GLU A 133 -0.26 15.68 11.56
N PRO A 134 -0.95 14.93 12.44
CA PRO A 134 -0.30 14.28 13.56
C PRO A 134 0.67 13.21 13.06
N GLN A 135 1.67 12.89 13.86
CA GLN A 135 2.53 11.73 13.60
C GLN A 135 1.76 10.42 13.83
N TYR A 136 2.23 9.35 13.18
CA TYR A 136 1.59 8.04 13.17
C TYR A 136 2.36 7.01 13.99
N ASP A 137 1.66 6.04 14.58
CA ASP A 137 2.27 4.91 15.27
C ASP A 137 2.92 3.96 14.28
N VAL A 138 2.30 3.80 13.11
CA VAL A 138 2.81 2.98 12.00
C VAL A 138 2.76 3.78 10.71
N VAL A 139 3.85 3.75 9.94
CA VAL A 139 3.90 4.27 8.57
C VAL A 139 4.21 3.12 7.63
N LEU A 140 3.32 2.90 6.66
CA LEU A 140 3.47 1.93 5.59
C LEU A 140 3.84 2.66 4.30
N ASN A 141 4.81 2.12 3.57
CA ASN A 141 5.16 2.52 2.21
C ASN A 141 5.43 1.26 1.40
N THR A 142 4.45 0.84 0.60
CA THR A 142 4.50 -0.44 -0.09
C THR A 142 4.33 -0.28 -1.60
N GLU A 143 5.33 -0.73 -2.37
CA GLU A 143 5.37 -0.63 -3.84
C GLU A 143 5.23 0.83 -4.33
N VAL A 144 5.96 1.76 -3.70
CA VAL A 144 5.94 3.20 -4.05
C VAL A 144 7.33 3.73 -4.34
N ILE A 145 8.33 3.35 -3.51
CA ILE A 145 9.68 3.92 -3.58
C ILE A 145 10.35 3.72 -4.94
N GLU A 146 10.03 2.64 -5.65
CA GLU A 146 10.52 2.34 -6.99
C GLU A 146 9.86 3.18 -8.10
N HIS A 147 8.84 3.99 -7.76
CA HIS A 147 8.08 4.83 -8.70
C HIS A 147 8.32 6.32 -8.51
N VAL A 148 9.19 6.72 -7.59
CA VAL A 148 9.49 8.13 -7.32
C VAL A 148 10.90 8.50 -7.77
N ASP A 149 11.06 9.72 -8.27
CA ASP A 149 12.37 10.24 -8.71
C ASP A 149 13.31 10.51 -7.52
N ASP A 150 12.77 11.04 -6.42
CA ASP A 150 13.52 11.34 -5.19
C ASP A 150 13.16 10.37 -4.07
N GLN A 151 13.84 9.23 -4.07
CA GLN A 151 13.65 8.15 -3.09
C GLN A 151 14.06 8.60 -1.67
N GLN A 152 15.12 9.42 -1.56
CA GLN A 152 15.57 9.95 -0.27
C GLN A 152 14.50 10.85 0.35
N LEU A 153 13.92 11.77 -0.43
CA LEU A 153 12.86 12.66 0.05
C LEU A 153 11.63 11.88 0.53
N LEU A 154 11.25 10.81 -0.17
CA LEU A 154 10.14 9.95 0.26
C LEU A 154 10.45 9.28 1.60
N VAL A 155 11.64 8.69 1.75
CA VAL A 155 12.06 8.01 2.99
C VAL A 155 12.16 9.01 4.15
N ASP A 156 12.75 10.19 3.94
CA ASP A 156 12.84 11.27 4.94
C ASP A 156 11.43 11.68 5.41
N THR A 157 10.49 11.75 4.47
CA THR A 157 9.09 12.09 4.75
C THR A 157 8.41 11.01 5.60
N CYS A 158 8.58 9.72 5.24
CA CYS A 158 8.09 8.60 6.05
C CYS A 158 8.61 8.67 7.50
N CYS A 159 9.93 8.90 7.65
CA CYS A 159 10.57 8.99 8.97
C CYS A 159 10.06 10.16 9.81
N ARG A 160 9.75 11.32 9.19
CA ARG A 160 9.23 12.51 9.89
C ARG A 160 7.78 12.35 10.33
N LEU A 161 6.96 11.63 9.56
CA LEU A 161 5.57 11.34 9.89
C LEU A 161 5.41 10.26 10.97
N LEU A 162 6.49 9.54 11.31
CA LEU A 162 6.50 8.50 12.32
C LEU A 162 6.76 9.06 13.72
N LYS A 163 5.95 8.65 14.70
CA LYS A 163 6.15 8.95 16.13
C LYS A 163 7.46 8.35 16.66
N PRO A 164 8.03 8.88 17.74
CA PRO A 164 9.01 8.14 18.55
C PRO A 164 8.45 6.76 18.93
N SER A 165 9.27 5.73 18.94
CA SER A 165 8.87 4.32 19.10
C SER A 165 7.90 3.78 18.04
N GLY A 166 7.66 4.49 16.95
CA GLY A 166 6.81 4.06 15.86
C GLY A 166 7.47 3.01 14.97
N LEU A 167 6.66 2.26 14.23
CA LEU A 167 7.07 1.22 13.30
C LEU A 167 6.96 1.72 11.86
N LEU A 168 8.09 1.75 11.14
CA LEU A 168 8.13 1.94 9.69
C LEU A 168 8.14 0.59 9.00
N VAL A 169 7.27 0.40 8.02
CA VAL A 169 7.25 -0.76 7.13
C VAL A 169 7.43 -0.29 5.70
N MET A 170 8.51 -0.73 5.06
CA MET A 170 8.76 -0.48 3.65
C MET A 170 8.78 -1.78 2.87
N ALA A 171 8.04 -1.85 1.78
CA ALA A 171 8.03 -3.02 0.90
C ALA A 171 8.25 -2.59 -0.55
N THR A 172 9.17 -3.26 -1.25
CA THR A 172 9.52 -2.95 -2.63
C THR A 172 10.28 -4.11 -3.29
N LEU A 173 10.72 -3.90 -4.52
CA LEU A 173 11.55 -4.79 -5.30
C LEU A 173 13.04 -4.59 -5.00
N ASN A 174 13.75 -5.66 -4.68
CA ASN A 174 15.19 -5.63 -4.45
C ASN A 174 15.95 -5.52 -5.78
N ARG A 175 17.00 -4.72 -5.85
CA ARG A 175 17.86 -4.58 -7.04
C ARG A 175 18.84 -5.75 -7.15
N THR A 176 18.34 -6.93 -7.56
CA THR A 176 19.09 -8.16 -7.79
C THR A 176 18.91 -8.66 -9.22
N LEU A 177 19.82 -9.49 -9.70
CA LEU A 177 19.64 -10.15 -11.01
C LEU A 177 18.39 -11.04 -11.03
N LYS A 178 18.06 -11.67 -9.91
CA LYS A 178 16.86 -12.50 -9.77
C LYS A 178 15.58 -11.67 -9.88
N SER A 179 15.51 -10.49 -9.26
CA SER A 179 14.36 -9.60 -9.39
C SER A 179 14.19 -9.08 -10.80
N TYR A 180 15.29 -8.78 -11.50
CA TYR A 180 15.24 -8.41 -12.92
C TYR A 180 14.59 -9.50 -13.78
N ILE A 181 15.02 -10.76 -13.59
CA ILE A 181 14.49 -11.88 -14.38
C ILE A 181 13.04 -12.20 -13.99
N VAL A 182 12.73 -12.26 -12.70
CA VAL A 182 11.40 -12.67 -12.22
C VAL A 182 10.41 -11.51 -12.27
N GLY A 183 10.79 -10.32 -11.78
CA GLY A 183 9.91 -9.17 -11.67
C GLY A 183 9.61 -8.53 -13.02
N ILE A 184 10.62 -8.34 -13.86
CA ILE A 184 10.44 -7.68 -15.17
C ILE A 184 10.16 -8.71 -16.26
N ILE A 185 11.08 -9.65 -16.50
CA ILE A 185 10.92 -10.59 -17.62
C ILE A 185 9.75 -11.54 -17.35
N GLY A 186 9.63 -12.06 -16.12
CA GLY A 186 8.57 -12.99 -15.75
C GLY A 186 7.19 -12.34 -15.74
N ALA A 187 7.01 -11.26 -14.98
CA ALA A 187 5.70 -10.64 -14.77
C ALA A 187 5.21 -9.87 -16.00
N GLU A 188 6.08 -9.14 -16.69
CA GLU A 188 5.68 -8.26 -17.79
C GLU A 188 5.67 -8.97 -19.16
N TYR A 189 6.65 -9.85 -19.44
CA TYR A 189 6.82 -10.43 -20.76
C TYR A 189 6.28 -11.86 -20.89
N ILE A 190 6.43 -12.71 -19.87
CA ILE A 190 6.02 -14.12 -19.93
C ILE A 190 4.59 -14.28 -19.43
N MET A 191 4.31 -13.86 -18.19
CA MET A 191 3.00 -14.06 -17.56
C MET A 191 2.01 -12.94 -17.91
N LYS A 192 2.51 -11.78 -18.36
CA LYS A 192 1.70 -10.61 -18.74
C LYS A 192 0.74 -10.15 -17.63
N TYR A 193 1.15 -10.30 -16.38
CA TYR A 193 0.37 -9.85 -15.23
C TYR A 193 0.38 -8.33 -15.10
N LEU A 194 1.45 -7.69 -15.61
CA LEU A 194 1.64 -6.24 -15.62
C LEU A 194 1.91 -5.76 -17.04
N PRO A 195 1.55 -4.51 -17.39
CA PRO A 195 1.93 -3.88 -18.65
C PRO A 195 3.46 -3.83 -18.79
N LYS A 196 3.95 -3.91 -20.04
CA LYS A 196 5.38 -3.77 -20.32
C LYS A 196 5.87 -2.39 -19.93
N GLY A 197 7.03 -2.32 -19.27
CA GLY A 197 7.63 -1.07 -18.82
C GLY A 197 7.02 -0.52 -17.51
N THR A 198 6.30 -1.35 -16.76
CA THR A 198 5.79 -0.97 -15.44
C THR A 198 6.93 -0.73 -14.46
N HIS A 199 8.03 -1.46 -14.58
CA HIS A 199 9.18 -1.35 -13.69
C HIS A 199 10.47 -1.03 -14.44
N ASP A 200 11.22 -0.06 -13.92
CA ASP A 200 12.62 0.20 -14.29
C ASP A 200 13.53 -0.33 -13.16
N TRP A 201 14.36 -1.32 -13.50
CA TRP A 201 15.28 -1.95 -12.53
C TRP A 201 16.25 -0.96 -11.87
N ASN A 202 16.55 0.17 -12.52
CA ASN A 202 17.41 1.19 -11.97
C ASN A 202 16.80 1.86 -10.72
N TYR A 203 15.47 1.86 -10.60
CA TYR A 203 14.73 2.42 -9.47
C TYR A 203 14.51 1.40 -8.33
N PHE A 204 14.84 0.12 -8.54
CA PHE A 204 14.75 -0.87 -7.47
C PHE A 204 15.76 -0.54 -6.36
N VAL A 205 15.38 -0.76 -5.11
CA VAL A 205 16.14 -0.34 -3.93
C VAL A 205 16.58 -1.56 -3.14
N LYS A 206 17.86 -1.59 -2.74
CA LYS A 206 18.38 -2.66 -1.86
C LYS A 206 17.98 -2.38 -0.41
N PRO A 207 17.75 -3.42 0.43
CA PRO A 207 17.48 -3.23 1.85
C PRO A 207 18.51 -2.35 2.56
N GLN A 208 19.81 -2.51 2.23
CA GLN A 208 20.89 -1.72 2.82
C GLN A 208 20.83 -0.24 2.45
N GLU A 209 20.30 0.09 1.27
CA GLU A 209 20.11 1.48 0.85
C GLU A 209 19.01 2.14 1.68
N ILE A 210 17.87 1.47 1.90
CA ILE A 210 16.81 1.96 2.80
C ILE A 210 17.35 2.09 4.22
N THR A 211 18.07 1.09 4.74
CA THR A 211 18.72 1.16 6.07
C THR A 211 19.60 2.39 6.21
N SER A 212 20.39 2.72 5.15
CA SER A 212 21.25 3.92 5.15
C SER A 212 20.45 5.21 5.11
N MET A 213 19.30 5.24 4.40
CA MET A 213 18.43 6.42 4.28
C MET A 213 17.69 6.72 5.60
N ILE A 214 17.27 5.70 6.35
CA ILE A 214 16.50 5.87 7.61
C ILE A 214 17.38 6.15 8.82
N ALA A 215 18.66 5.72 8.81
CA ALA A 215 19.57 5.84 9.95
C ALA A 215 19.75 7.29 10.45
N PRO A 216 19.88 8.33 9.59
CA PRO A 216 19.98 9.73 10.05
C PRO A 216 18.76 10.23 10.84
N HIS A 217 17.62 9.55 10.73
CA HIS A 217 16.36 9.88 11.43
C HIS A 217 16.18 9.11 12.73
N GLY A 218 17.22 8.42 13.23
CA GLY A 218 17.13 7.60 14.45
C GLY A 218 16.26 6.35 14.28
N LEU A 219 16.18 5.79 13.06
CA LEU A 219 15.52 4.51 12.85
C LEU A 219 16.54 3.38 12.70
N GLU A 220 16.24 2.25 13.33
CA GLU A 220 17.01 1.03 13.21
C GLU A 220 16.21 -0.06 12.51
N THR A 221 16.80 -0.70 11.49
CA THR A 221 16.21 -1.87 10.84
C THR A 221 16.22 -3.05 11.79
N ILE A 222 15.06 -3.60 12.12
CA ILE A 222 14.92 -4.76 13.00
C ILE A 222 14.87 -6.08 12.24
N THR A 223 14.24 -6.08 11.07
CA THR A 223 14.22 -7.28 10.23
C THR A 223 13.96 -6.95 8.76
N VAL A 224 14.39 -7.85 7.89
CA VAL A 224 14.07 -7.82 6.46
C VAL A 224 13.60 -9.21 6.05
N GLU A 225 12.40 -9.29 5.52
CA GLU A 225 11.79 -10.53 5.05
C GLU A 225 11.58 -10.48 3.55
N GLY A 226 11.78 -11.60 2.87
CA GLY A 226 11.46 -11.75 1.45
C GLY A 226 10.06 -12.27 1.23
N MET A 227 9.54 -12.09 0.01
CA MET A 227 8.32 -12.75 -0.46
C MET A 227 8.65 -13.66 -1.63
N SER A 228 8.11 -14.87 -1.61
CA SER A 228 8.35 -15.89 -2.64
C SER A 228 7.04 -16.47 -3.15
N PHE A 229 6.92 -16.56 -4.48
CA PHE A 229 5.78 -17.17 -5.16
C PHE A 229 6.10 -18.64 -5.51
N ASN A 230 5.16 -19.53 -5.20
CA ASN A 230 5.21 -20.91 -5.65
C ASN A 230 4.31 -21.08 -6.88
N PRO A 231 4.87 -21.27 -8.09
CA PRO A 231 4.07 -21.38 -9.31
C PRO A 231 3.22 -22.67 -9.38
N LEU A 232 3.56 -23.71 -8.61
CA LEU A 232 2.81 -24.96 -8.59
C LEU A 232 1.51 -24.86 -7.77
N THR A 233 1.54 -24.08 -6.68
CA THR A 233 0.38 -23.89 -5.79
C THR A 233 -0.32 -22.57 -6.00
N GLY A 234 0.31 -21.60 -6.70
CA GLY A 234 -0.20 -20.24 -6.86
C GLY A 234 -0.14 -19.40 -5.57
N GLN A 235 0.62 -19.86 -4.57
CA GLN A 235 0.66 -19.23 -3.25
C GLN A 235 1.93 -18.40 -3.06
N TRP A 236 1.79 -17.28 -2.35
CA TRP A 236 2.87 -16.49 -1.81
C TRP A 236 3.20 -16.92 -0.38
N LYS A 237 4.44 -16.74 0.02
CA LYS A 237 4.90 -16.97 1.40
C LYS A 237 6.00 -15.99 1.78
N ILE A 238 6.09 -15.67 3.06
CA ILE A 238 7.22 -14.96 3.65
C ILE A 238 8.43 -15.90 3.76
N THR A 239 9.61 -15.37 3.52
CA THR A 239 10.90 -16.09 3.57
C THR A 239 11.98 -15.20 4.18
N ASP A 240 13.06 -15.82 4.63
CA ASP A 240 14.28 -15.15 5.09
C ASP A 240 15.17 -14.57 3.98
N LYS A 241 14.78 -14.77 2.71
CA LYS A 241 15.58 -14.36 1.54
C LYS A 241 14.90 -13.23 0.77
N PRO A 242 15.38 -11.99 0.89
CA PRO A 242 14.82 -10.83 0.19
C PRO A 242 15.32 -10.74 -1.26
N ASP A 243 15.24 -11.85 -2.01
CA ASP A 243 15.86 -11.97 -3.33
C ASP A 243 15.13 -11.19 -4.44
N VAL A 244 13.80 -11.03 -4.32
CA VAL A 244 12.94 -10.37 -5.34
C VAL A 244 12.17 -9.23 -4.69
N ASN A 245 11.08 -9.54 -4.00
CA ASN A 245 10.35 -8.58 -3.16
C ASN A 245 10.77 -8.75 -1.71
N TYR A 246 10.72 -7.67 -0.96
CA TYR A 246 10.98 -7.73 0.48
C TYR A 246 10.13 -6.73 1.26
N LEU A 247 9.97 -7.01 2.55
CA LEU A 247 9.50 -6.09 3.57
C LEU A 247 10.67 -5.77 4.51
N LEU A 248 10.89 -4.49 4.77
CA LEU A 248 11.84 -4.00 5.75
C LEU A 248 11.05 -3.34 6.87
N TYR A 249 11.33 -3.74 8.09
CA TYR A 249 10.75 -3.20 9.30
C TYR A 249 11.81 -2.43 10.08
N ALA A 250 11.48 -1.20 10.47
CA ALA A 250 12.39 -0.36 11.24
C ALA A 250 11.65 0.34 12.39
N LEU A 251 12.35 0.50 13.51
CA LEU A 251 11.84 1.19 14.69
C LEU A 251 12.52 2.54 14.86
N LYS A 252 11.75 3.55 15.20
CA LYS A 252 12.28 4.86 15.57
C LYS A 252 12.67 4.86 17.04
N THR A 253 13.92 5.23 17.31
CA THR A 253 14.42 5.37 18.68
C THR A 253 13.67 6.44 19.46
N THR A 254 13.71 6.36 20.78
CA THR A 254 13.03 7.27 21.73
C THR A 254 13.92 8.40 22.22
N ASP A 255 14.79 8.95 21.38
CA ASP A 255 15.61 10.10 21.79
C ASP A 255 14.81 11.38 21.97
#